data_8eb72af0419f1f4b54b245b954ee737c
#
_entry.id   8eb72af0419f1f4b54b245b954ee737c
#
_cell.length_a   1.000
_cell.length_b   1.000
_cell.length_c   1.000
_cell.angle_alpha   90.00
_cell.angle_beta   90.00
_cell.angle_gamma   90.00
#
_symmetry.space_group_name_H-M   'P 1'
#
loop_
_entity.id
_entity.type
_entity.pdbx_description
1 polymer ?
#
loop_
_entity_poly.entity_id
_entity_poly.type
_entity_poly.pdbx_seq_one_letter_code
_entity_poly.pdbx_strand_id
1 'polypeptide(L)'
;SVEIGVVEMGASHPGEIALLCSIARPDYGLITNIGKAHLEGFGGIEGVMRGKGELLDFLVASGGTAFWLNDSDCLKTMVESRPGLRAISYSAPEAIGTEPFVEARWDGLSVRTRLVGDYNRSNIAAAIAVGLYFGIGRAEIVSAIESYDPDNNRSQKRQTAFNTLISDCYNANPSSMQAALDNFLREADPRPKAVVLGDMGELGPYAAVEHRTVIERLEQGGIEEAYLVGGHFAEAARGSRYRTFADTEALARYLDEHPI
;
A
#
# COMPACT_ATOMS: atom_id res chain seq x y z
N SER A 1 -19.21 -18.82 -18.75
CA SER A 1 -19.38 -17.36 -18.80
C SER A 1 -18.92 -16.79 -17.47
N VAL A 2 -18.20 -15.71 -17.48
CA VAL A 2 -17.80 -14.96 -16.26
C VAL A 2 -18.92 -13.98 -15.98
N GLU A 3 -19.45 -13.97 -14.76
CA GLU A 3 -20.53 -13.05 -14.36
C GLU A 3 -19.96 -11.73 -13.89
N ILE A 4 -18.82 -11.74 -13.15
CA ILE A 4 -18.13 -10.55 -12.66
C ILE A 4 -16.64 -10.70 -12.99
N GLY A 5 -16.07 -9.68 -13.58
CA GLY A 5 -14.62 -9.55 -13.82
C GLY A 5 -14.05 -8.44 -12.96
N VAL A 6 -12.96 -8.71 -12.26
CA VAL A 6 -12.20 -7.69 -11.53
C VAL A 6 -10.88 -7.44 -12.27
N VAL A 7 -10.65 -6.19 -12.68
CA VAL A 7 -9.48 -5.79 -13.46
C VAL A 7 -8.68 -4.77 -12.67
N GLU A 8 -7.43 -5.08 -12.33
CA GLU A 8 -6.50 -4.11 -11.77
C GLU A 8 -5.95 -3.21 -12.89
N MET A 9 -5.98 -1.90 -12.66
CA MET A 9 -5.46 -0.89 -13.56
C MET A 9 -4.31 -0.15 -12.89
N GLY A 10 -3.10 -0.32 -13.42
CA GLY A 10 -1.91 0.42 -13.00
C GLY A 10 -1.60 1.55 -13.96
N ALA A 11 -1.07 2.66 -13.44
CA ALA A 11 -0.60 3.78 -14.25
C ALA A 11 0.59 4.47 -13.61
N SER A 12 1.49 4.96 -14.43
CA SER A 12 2.63 5.80 -14.08
C SER A 12 2.57 7.20 -14.73
N HIS A 13 1.68 7.40 -15.72
CA HIS A 13 1.51 8.67 -16.43
C HIS A 13 0.03 9.02 -16.66
N PRO A 14 -0.30 10.31 -16.84
CA PRO A 14 -1.64 10.73 -17.26
C PRO A 14 -2.08 10.09 -18.58
N GLY A 15 -3.37 9.79 -18.70
CA GLY A 15 -3.98 9.17 -19.88
C GLY A 15 -3.99 7.63 -19.88
N GLU A 16 -3.17 6.98 -19.05
CA GLU A 16 -3.08 5.52 -19.03
C GLU A 16 -4.33 4.87 -18.44
N ILE A 17 -4.88 5.42 -17.36
CA ILE A 17 -6.16 4.92 -16.79
C ILE A 17 -7.32 5.14 -17.77
N ALA A 18 -7.36 6.28 -18.47
CA ALA A 18 -8.37 6.52 -19.49
C ALA A 18 -8.30 5.49 -20.62
N LEU A 19 -7.08 5.15 -21.08
CA LEU A 19 -6.86 4.10 -22.07
C LEU A 19 -7.35 2.73 -21.55
N LEU A 20 -6.96 2.35 -20.33
CA LEU A 20 -7.37 1.08 -19.73
C LEU A 20 -8.88 1.01 -19.54
N CYS A 21 -9.53 2.10 -19.14
CA CYS A 21 -10.98 2.20 -19.09
C CYS A 21 -11.64 2.02 -20.45
N SER A 22 -11.04 2.55 -21.53
CA SER A 22 -11.56 2.36 -22.89
C SER A 22 -11.57 0.90 -23.34
N ILE A 23 -10.61 0.11 -22.83
CA ILE A 23 -10.47 -1.32 -23.11
C ILE A 23 -11.39 -2.16 -22.23
N ALA A 24 -11.28 -1.99 -20.91
CA ALA A 24 -12.02 -2.78 -19.93
C ALA A 24 -13.50 -2.39 -19.82
N ARG A 25 -13.84 -1.13 -20.11
CA ARG A 25 -15.19 -0.55 -20.05
C ARG A 25 -15.90 -0.87 -18.73
N PRO A 26 -15.32 -0.45 -17.58
CA PRO A 26 -15.83 -0.84 -16.28
C PRO A 26 -17.22 -0.23 -16.01
N ASP A 27 -18.13 -1.04 -15.47
CA ASP A 27 -19.42 -0.57 -14.91
C ASP A 27 -19.23 -0.03 -13.49
N TYR A 28 -18.21 -0.51 -12.81
CA TYR A 28 -17.85 -0.14 -11.44
C TYR A 28 -16.37 0.19 -11.35
N GLY A 29 -16.02 1.10 -10.44
CA GLY A 29 -14.63 1.44 -10.19
C GLY A 29 -14.35 1.65 -8.71
N LEU A 30 -13.11 1.39 -8.31
CA LEU A 30 -12.61 1.61 -6.97
C LEU A 30 -11.20 2.15 -7.04
N ILE A 31 -10.93 3.25 -6.33
CA ILE A 31 -9.60 3.75 -6.10
C ILE A 31 -9.23 3.41 -4.67
N THR A 32 -8.26 2.52 -4.48
CA THR A 32 -7.87 2.03 -3.15
C THR A 32 -7.27 3.12 -2.28
N ASN A 33 -6.38 3.92 -2.84
CA ASN A 33 -5.76 5.06 -2.17
C ASN A 33 -5.18 6.07 -3.18
N ILE A 34 -4.84 7.25 -2.66
CA ILE A 34 -4.00 8.24 -3.33
C ILE A 34 -2.72 8.36 -2.50
N GLY A 35 -1.61 7.91 -3.05
CA GLY A 35 -0.32 7.90 -2.39
C GLY A 35 0.79 8.48 -3.26
N LYS A 36 1.96 8.68 -2.66
CA LYS A 36 3.18 9.19 -3.33
C LYS A 36 3.85 8.09 -4.16
N ALA A 37 3.17 7.59 -5.20
CA ALA A 37 3.71 6.63 -6.14
C ALA A 37 3.81 7.27 -7.53
N HIS A 38 4.83 6.91 -8.31
CA HIS A 38 5.04 7.39 -9.69
C HIS A 38 5.04 8.93 -9.82
N LEU A 39 5.61 9.63 -8.80
CA LEU A 39 5.57 11.10 -8.72
C LEU A 39 6.22 11.78 -9.91
N GLU A 40 7.28 11.18 -10.48
CA GLU A 40 7.97 11.68 -11.65
C GLU A 40 7.05 11.72 -12.87
N GLY A 41 6.42 10.60 -13.21
CA GLY A 41 5.57 10.49 -14.39
C GLY A 41 4.27 11.29 -14.28
N PHE A 42 3.72 11.43 -13.09
CA PHE A 42 2.51 12.25 -12.85
C PHE A 42 2.81 13.72 -12.57
N GLY A 43 4.06 14.09 -12.29
CA GLY A 43 4.41 15.46 -11.91
C GLY A 43 3.95 15.87 -10.50
N GLY A 44 3.87 14.91 -9.57
CA GLY A 44 3.51 15.12 -8.18
C GLY A 44 2.14 14.55 -7.79
N ILE A 45 1.75 14.72 -6.52
CA ILE A 45 0.54 14.11 -5.94
C ILE A 45 -0.75 14.55 -6.63
N GLU A 46 -0.84 15.81 -7.04
CA GLU A 46 -2.00 16.31 -7.78
C GLU A 46 -2.11 15.64 -9.17
N GLY A 47 -0.98 15.33 -9.79
CA GLY A 47 -0.94 14.56 -11.02
C GLY A 47 -1.43 13.13 -10.82
N VAL A 48 -1.04 12.48 -9.71
CA VAL A 48 -1.57 11.16 -9.31
C VAL A 48 -3.09 11.21 -9.13
N MET A 49 -3.62 12.25 -8.46
CA MET A 49 -5.06 12.43 -8.30
C MET A 49 -5.77 12.60 -9.65
N ARG A 50 -5.20 13.41 -10.57
CA ARG A 50 -5.77 13.58 -11.91
C ARG A 50 -5.75 12.26 -12.70
N GLY A 51 -4.61 11.57 -12.75
CA GLY A 51 -4.48 10.32 -13.49
C GLY A 51 -5.39 9.22 -12.98
N LYS A 52 -5.43 8.96 -11.66
CA LYS A 52 -6.37 8.00 -11.09
C LYS A 52 -7.83 8.46 -11.23
N GLY A 53 -8.07 9.78 -11.23
CA GLY A 53 -9.38 10.38 -11.43
C GLY A 53 -9.99 10.11 -12.81
N GLU A 54 -9.20 9.75 -13.82
CA GLU A 54 -9.67 9.36 -15.15
C GLU A 54 -10.67 8.17 -15.09
N LEU A 55 -10.51 7.27 -14.10
CA LEU A 55 -11.51 6.23 -13.84
C LEU A 55 -12.87 6.83 -13.46
N LEU A 56 -12.88 7.82 -12.58
CA LEU A 56 -14.13 8.47 -12.13
C LEU A 56 -14.77 9.25 -13.29
N ASP A 57 -13.96 9.91 -14.12
CA ASP A 57 -14.43 10.62 -15.32
C ASP A 57 -15.09 9.66 -16.31
N PHE A 58 -14.49 8.49 -16.51
CA PHE A 58 -15.08 7.43 -17.34
C PHE A 58 -16.43 6.96 -16.78
N LEU A 59 -16.50 6.72 -15.45
CA LEU A 59 -17.74 6.27 -14.80
C LEU A 59 -18.86 7.33 -14.88
N VAL A 60 -18.53 8.64 -14.78
CA VAL A 60 -19.51 9.71 -15.04
C VAL A 60 -20.06 9.59 -16.45
N ALA A 61 -19.19 9.45 -17.45
CA ALA A 61 -19.58 9.41 -18.84
C ALA A 61 -20.39 8.14 -19.20
N SER A 62 -20.08 6.99 -18.59
CA SER A 62 -20.76 5.72 -18.84
C SER A 62 -22.00 5.49 -17.96
N GLY A 63 -22.24 6.32 -16.95
CA GLY A 63 -23.28 6.12 -15.95
C GLY A 63 -22.95 4.98 -14.96
N GLY A 64 -21.68 4.65 -14.81
CA GLY A 64 -21.18 3.66 -13.87
C GLY A 64 -21.18 4.14 -12.42
N THR A 65 -20.64 3.30 -11.51
CA THR A 65 -20.66 3.56 -10.07
C THR A 65 -19.26 3.43 -9.47
N ALA A 66 -18.85 4.39 -8.64
CA ALA A 66 -17.59 4.36 -7.92
C ALA A 66 -17.77 3.94 -6.46
N PHE A 67 -16.86 3.10 -5.96
CA PHE A 67 -16.69 2.86 -4.53
C PHE A 67 -15.54 3.71 -4.00
N TRP A 68 -15.69 4.31 -2.83
CA TRP A 68 -14.64 5.15 -2.27
C TRP A 68 -14.61 5.12 -0.74
N LEU A 69 -13.40 5.19 -0.18
CA LEU A 69 -13.17 5.25 1.26
C LEU A 69 -13.47 6.66 1.78
N ASN A 70 -14.45 6.80 2.65
CA ASN A 70 -14.92 8.10 3.15
C ASN A 70 -13.93 8.78 4.14
N ASP A 71 -12.98 8.02 4.68
CA ASP A 71 -11.94 8.54 5.58
C ASP A 71 -10.77 9.19 4.81
N SER A 72 -10.84 9.24 3.48
CA SER A 72 -9.80 9.83 2.62
C SER A 72 -10.24 11.18 2.07
N ASP A 73 -9.66 12.28 2.55
CA ASP A 73 -9.94 13.62 2.05
C ASP A 73 -9.64 13.77 0.55
N CYS A 74 -8.59 13.12 0.05
CA CYS A 74 -8.27 13.13 -1.36
C CYS A 74 -9.39 12.49 -2.19
N LEU A 75 -9.85 11.27 -1.81
CA LEU A 75 -10.93 10.58 -2.52
C LEU A 75 -12.24 11.35 -2.41
N LYS A 76 -12.53 11.92 -1.25
CA LYS A 76 -13.69 12.79 -1.05
C LYS A 76 -13.69 13.94 -2.03
N THR A 77 -12.60 14.70 -2.09
CA THR A 77 -12.44 15.82 -3.03
C THR A 77 -12.62 15.37 -4.48
N MET A 78 -12.05 14.22 -4.85
CA MET A 78 -12.17 13.69 -6.21
C MET A 78 -13.59 13.30 -6.58
N VAL A 79 -14.36 12.73 -5.64
CA VAL A 79 -15.76 12.34 -5.85
C VAL A 79 -16.66 13.57 -5.89
N GLU A 80 -16.54 14.49 -4.91
CA GLU A 80 -17.37 15.69 -4.80
C GLU A 80 -17.15 16.66 -5.97
N SER A 81 -15.97 16.67 -6.58
CA SER A 81 -15.69 17.48 -7.77
C SER A 81 -16.32 16.96 -9.07
N ARG A 82 -17.05 15.84 -9.03
CA ARG A 82 -17.66 15.19 -10.22
C ARG A 82 -19.18 15.10 -10.12
N PRO A 83 -19.91 16.16 -10.44
CA PRO A 83 -21.35 16.14 -10.46
C PRO A 83 -21.89 15.03 -11.38
N GLY A 84 -22.86 14.24 -10.87
CA GLY A 84 -23.44 13.13 -11.63
C GLY A 84 -22.75 11.78 -11.45
N LEU A 85 -21.61 11.72 -10.77
CA LEU A 85 -20.99 10.45 -10.40
C LEU A 85 -21.88 9.70 -9.39
N ARG A 86 -22.26 8.47 -9.72
CA ARG A 86 -22.84 7.57 -8.73
C ARG A 86 -21.73 7.05 -7.84
N ALA A 87 -21.82 7.31 -6.54
CA ALA A 87 -20.76 6.96 -5.61
C ALA A 87 -21.31 6.28 -4.35
N ILE A 88 -20.63 5.22 -3.94
CA ILE A 88 -20.92 4.44 -2.73
C ILE A 88 -19.73 4.62 -1.81
N SER A 89 -19.96 5.25 -0.68
CA SER A 89 -18.94 5.41 0.35
C SER A 89 -18.88 4.19 1.27
N TYR A 90 -17.68 3.88 1.76
CA TYR A 90 -17.47 2.88 2.80
C TYR A 90 -16.44 3.39 3.81
N SER A 91 -16.47 2.82 5.02
CA SER A 91 -15.54 3.14 6.11
C SER A 91 -14.67 1.95 6.44
N ALA A 92 -13.47 2.20 6.94
CA ALA A 92 -12.63 1.14 7.50
C ALA A 92 -13.31 0.53 8.74
N PRO A 93 -13.28 -0.81 8.90
CA PRO A 93 -13.81 -1.46 10.08
C PRO A 93 -13.00 -1.07 11.33
N GLU A 94 -13.60 -1.17 12.50
CA GLU A 94 -12.93 -0.86 13.76
C GLU A 94 -11.73 -1.80 13.98
N ALA A 95 -10.56 -1.24 14.32
CA ALA A 95 -9.41 -2.05 14.69
C ALA A 95 -9.64 -2.70 16.07
N ILE A 96 -9.46 -4.03 16.16
CA ILE A 96 -9.41 -4.76 17.44
C ILE A 96 -7.94 -5.01 17.81
N GLY A 97 -7.11 -5.35 16.80
CA GLY A 97 -5.69 -5.61 16.94
C GLY A 97 -4.99 -5.55 15.58
N THR A 98 -3.68 -5.34 15.62
CA THR A 98 -2.84 -5.29 14.41
C THR A 98 -1.60 -6.18 14.53
N GLU A 99 -1.44 -6.90 15.63
CA GLU A 99 -0.27 -7.74 15.91
C GLU A 99 -0.67 -9.18 16.21
N PRO A 100 -0.07 -10.17 15.56
CA PRO A 100 0.83 -10.04 14.43
C PRO A 100 0.11 -9.74 13.12
N PHE A 101 -1.23 -9.87 13.11
CA PHE A 101 -2.09 -9.69 11.94
C PHE A 101 -3.25 -8.74 12.26
N VAL A 102 -3.79 -8.12 11.23
CA VAL A 102 -4.93 -7.23 11.38
C VAL A 102 -6.16 -8.02 11.82
N GLU A 103 -6.70 -7.62 12.98
CA GLU A 103 -8.01 -8.02 13.44
C GLU A 103 -8.94 -6.79 13.47
N ALA A 104 -10.12 -6.94 12.93
CA ALA A 104 -11.08 -5.86 12.83
C ALA A 104 -12.47 -6.31 13.28
N ARG A 105 -13.29 -5.34 13.72
CA ARG A 105 -14.71 -5.55 14.00
C ARG A 105 -15.53 -4.87 12.92
N TRP A 106 -16.40 -5.63 12.31
CA TRP A 106 -17.33 -5.16 11.30
C TRP A 106 -18.73 -5.67 11.58
N ASP A 107 -19.68 -4.76 11.80
CA ASP A 107 -21.11 -5.07 12.03
C ASP A 107 -21.32 -6.16 13.11
N GLY A 108 -20.56 -6.07 14.19
CA GLY A 108 -20.60 -7.04 15.31
C GLY A 108 -19.83 -8.35 15.06
N LEU A 109 -19.32 -8.57 13.85
CA LEU A 109 -18.49 -9.73 13.51
C LEU A 109 -17.01 -9.42 13.71
N SER A 110 -16.25 -10.42 14.17
CA SER A 110 -14.78 -10.34 14.17
C SER A 110 -14.26 -10.82 12.82
N VAL A 111 -13.33 -10.07 12.25
CA VAL A 111 -12.61 -10.41 11.01
C VAL A 111 -11.14 -10.57 11.35
N ARG A 112 -10.63 -11.81 11.31
CA ARG A 112 -9.25 -12.17 11.61
C ARG A 112 -8.51 -12.49 10.34
N THR A 113 -7.53 -11.69 10.00
CA THR A 113 -6.81 -11.83 8.73
C THR A 113 -5.41 -12.39 8.92
N ARG A 114 -4.71 -12.67 7.81
CA ARG A 114 -3.28 -12.93 7.76
C ARG A 114 -2.50 -11.74 7.18
N LEU A 115 -3.14 -10.58 7.14
CA LEU A 115 -2.55 -9.34 6.65
C LEU A 115 -1.79 -8.63 7.77
N VAL A 116 -0.60 -8.16 7.47
CA VAL A 116 0.24 -7.36 8.37
C VAL A 116 0.06 -5.88 8.07
N GLY A 117 -0.14 -5.07 9.11
CA GLY A 117 -0.20 -3.61 9.00
C GLY A 117 -1.62 -3.04 8.93
N ASP A 118 -1.86 -2.02 9.76
CA ASP A 118 -3.17 -1.37 9.94
C ASP A 118 -3.74 -0.77 8.64
N TYR A 119 -2.89 -0.37 7.70
CA TYR A 119 -3.30 0.12 6.39
C TYR A 119 -4.13 -0.90 5.57
N ASN A 120 -4.05 -2.20 5.89
CA ASN A 120 -4.88 -3.20 5.25
C ASN A 120 -6.36 -3.14 5.68
N ARG A 121 -6.71 -2.41 6.75
CA ARG A 121 -8.13 -2.21 7.10
C ARG A 121 -8.92 -1.50 6.00
N SER A 122 -8.30 -0.57 5.27
CA SER A 122 -8.94 0.05 4.11
C SER A 122 -9.15 -0.92 2.95
N ASN A 123 -8.22 -1.87 2.75
CA ASN A 123 -8.37 -2.92 1.74
C ASN A 123 -9.47 -3.91 2.13
N ILE A 124 -9.55 -4.29 3.41
CA ILE A 124 -10.64 -5.11 3.98
C ILE A 124 -11.98 -4.39 3.79
N ALA A 125 -12.06 -3.10 4.09
CA ALA A 125 -13.25 -2.30 3.90
C ALA A 125 -13.74 -2.29 2.45
N ALA A 126 -12.82 -2.15 1.49
CA ALA A 126 -13.12 -2.20 0.08
C ALA A 126 -13.73 -3.56 -0.33
N ALA A 127 -13.11 -4.67 0.11
CA ALA A 127 -13.62 -6.01 -0.15
C ALA A 127 -15.02 -6.22 0.45
N ILE A 128 -15.24 -5.77 1.68
CA ILE A 128 -16.55 -5.81 2.35
C ILE A 128 -17.59 -5.01 1.55
N ALA A 129 -17.29 -3.78 1.18
CA ALA A 129 -18.23 -2.89 0.49
C ALA A 129 -18.65 -3.45 -0.87
N VAL A 130 -17.69 -3.96 -1.64
CA VAL A 130 -17.96 -4.59 -2.93
C VAL A 130 -18.77 -5.89 -2.75
N GLY A 131 -18.37 -6.77 -1.82
CA GLY A 131 -19.09 -8.02 -1.54
C GLY A 131 -20.55 -7.77 -1.15
N LEU A 132 -20.81 -6.82 -0.25
CA LEU A 132 -22.17 -6.44 0.15
C LEU A 132 -23.00 -5.92 -1.02
N TYR A 133 -22.42 -5.05 -1.83
CA TYR A 133 -23.10 -4.48 -2.99
C TYR A 133 -23.56 -5.53 -3.98
N PHE A 134 -22.74 -6.56 -4.20
CA PHE A 134 -23.08 -7.70 -5.07
C PHE A 134 -23.87 -8.81 -4.37
N GLY A 135 -24.37 -8.56 -3.16
CA GLY A 135 -25.29 -9.46 -2.46
C GLY A 135 -24.66 -10.66 -1.79
N ILE A 136 -23.33 -10.65 -1.59
CA ILE A 136 -22.66 -11.74 -0.86
C ILE A 136 -23.03 -11.66 0.63
N GLY A 137 -23.30 -12.80 1.24
CA GLY A 137 -23.66 -12.87 2.65
C GLY A 137 -22.52 -12.44 3.59
N ARG A 138 -22.86 -11.77 4.70
CA ARG A 138 -21.85 -11.25 5.65
C ARG A 138 -20.86 -12.30 6.14
N ALA A 139 -21.36 -13.48 6.51
CA ALA A 139 -20.52 -14.59 6.98
C ALA A 139 -19.60 -15.12 5.88
N GLU A 140 -20.06 -15.11 4.64
CA GLU A 140 -19.29 -15.54 3.47
C GLU A 140 -18.19 -14.52 3.14
N ILE A 141 -18.47 -13.21 3.23
CA ILE A 141 -17.48 -12.13 3.10
C ILE A 141 -16.37 -12.30 4.15
N VAL A 142 -16.75 -12.48 5.42
CA VAL A 142 -15.78 -12.67 6.51
C VAL A 142 -14.92 -13.90 6.24
N SER A 143 -15.54 -15.05 5.90
CA SER A 143 -14.83 -16.29 5.60
C SER A 143 -13.85 -16.14 4.44
N ALA A 144 -14.24 -15.42 3.37
CA ALA A 144 -13.38 -15.16 2.23
C ALA A 144 -12.15 -14.30 2.60
N ILE A 145 -12.36 -13.25 3.40
CA ILE A 145 -11.28 -12.38 3.87
C ILE A 145 -10.33 -13.13 4.80
N GLU A 146 -10.83 -13.92 5.74
CA GLU A 146 -10.04 -14.72 6.67
C GLU A 146 -9.24 -15.83 5.99
N SER A 147 -9.76 -16.38 4.89
CA SER A 147 -9.06 -17.41 4.11
C SER A 147 -7.96 -16.88 3.21
N TYR A 148 -7.93 -15.56 2.98
CA TYR A 148 -6.91 -14.96 2.12
C TYR A 148 -5.53 -15.00 2.78
N ASP A 149 -4.59 -15.64 2.11
CA ASP A 149 -3.18 -15.71 2.51
C ASP A 149 -2.32 -14.95 1.48
N PRO A 150 -1.64 -13.85 1.87
CA PRO A 150 -0.82 -13.10 0.94
C PRO A 150 0.41 -13.92 0.52
N ASP A 151 0.60 -14.08 -0.78
CA ASP A 151 1.72 -14.82 -1.39
C ASP A 151 2.61 -13.96 -2.31
N ASN A 152 2.33 -12.66 -2.38
CA ASN A 152 2.89 -11.72 -3.35
C ASN A 152 3.99 -10.81 -2.78
N ASN A 153 4.65 -11.20 -1.68
CA ASN A 153 5.66 -10.40 -0.97
C ASN A 153 5.17 -9.01 -0.54
N ARG A 154 3.87 -8.85 -0.26
CA ARG A 154 3.30 -7.64 0.32
C ARG A 154 2.98 -7.91 1.78
N SER A 155 3.77 -7.30 2.68
CA SER A 155 3.58 -7.39 4.14
C SER A 155 3.47 -8.83 4.65
N GLN A 156 4.24 -9.72 4.07
CA GLN A 156 4.20 -11.16 4.38
C GLN A 156 5.10 -11.47 5.57
N LYS A 157 4.53 -12.03 6.65
CA LYS A 157 5.30 -12.46 7.83
C LYS A 157 5.73 -13.92 7.66
N ARG A 158 7.04 -14.17 7.78
CA ARG A 158 7.65 -15.51 7.67
C ARG A 158 8.57 -15.76 8.86
N GLN A 159 8.51 -16.97 9.39
CA GLN A 159 9.45 -17.44 10.40
C GLN A 159 10.56 -18.21 9.71
N THR A 160 11.81 -17.82 9.95
CA THR A 160 12.99 -18.58 9.56
C THR A 160 13.54 -19.38 10.75
N ALA A 161 14.66 -20.08 10.58
CA ALA A 161 15.32 -20.78 11.68
C ALA A 161 15.83 -19.81 12.77
N PHE A 162 16.16 -18.57 12.40
CA PHE A 162 16.81 -17.60 13.29
C PHE A 162 16.01 -16.31 13.46
N ASN A 163 15.24 -15.90 12.44
CA ASN A 163 14.60 -14.60 12.36
C ASN A 163 13.12 -14.68 12.05
N THR A 164 12.38 -13.65 12.42
CA THR A 164 11.05 -13.37 11.87
C THR A 164 11.21 -12.29 10.82
N LEU A 165 10.86 -12.60 9.58
CA LEU A 165 10.92 -11.67 8.46
C LEU A 165 9.54 -11.09 8.17
N ILE A 166 9.49 -9.79 7.93
CA ILE A 166 8.35 -9.12 7.31
C ILE A 166 8.80 -8.69 5.93
N SER A 167 8.34 -9.41 4.90
CA SER A 167 8.67 -9.14 3.50
C SER A 167 7.63 -8.22 2.89
N ASP A 168 8.05 -7.00 2.50
CA ASP A 168 7.24 -6.03 1.76
C ASP A 168 8.06 -5.48 0.58
N CYS A 169 8.34 -6.36 -0.37
CA CYS A 169 9.32 -6.12 -1.43
C CYS A 169 8.74 -6.24 -2.85
N TYR A 170 7.42 -6.08 -3.00
CA TYR A 170 6.80 -6.02 -4.33
C TYR A 170 7.15 -4.74 -5.06
N ASN A 171 7.04 -3.59 -4.39
CA ASN A 171 7.43 -2.27 -4.88
C ASN A 171 7.64 -1.33 -3.68
N ALA A 172 8.49 -0.32 -3.84
CA ALA A 172 8.76 0.69 -2.83
C ALA A 172 8.41 2.09 -3.34
N ASN A 173 7.56 2.77 -2.59
CA ASN A 173 7.27 4.19 -2.76
C ASN A 173 7.13 4.86 -1.38
N PRO A 174 7.18 6.21 -1.28
CA PRO A 174 7.16 6.88 0.02
C PRO A 174 5.98 6.51 0.91
N SER A 175 4.78 6.36 0.34
CA SER A 175 3.58 6.02 1.12
C SER A 175 3.61 4.59 1.66
N SER A 176 4.00 3.61 0.83
CA SER A 176 4.11 2.21 1.27
C SER A 176 5.26 2.01 2.25
N MET A 177 6.42 2.65 2.00
CA MET A 177 7.57 2.62 2.89
C MET A 177 7.25 3.18 4.27
N GLN A 178 6.60 4.36 4.32
CA GLN A 178 6.16 4.98 5.56
C GLN A 178 5.21 4.05 6.33
N ALA A 179 4.19 3.52 5.67
CA ALA A 179 3.20 2.64 6.29
C ALA A 179 3.83 1.34 6.84
N ALA A 180 4.74 0.72 6.08
CA ALA A 180 5.47 -0.47 6.49
C ALA A 180 6.37 -0.20 7.70
N LEU A 181 7.13 0.91 7.69
CA LEU A 181 7.99 1.29 8.80
C LEU A 181 7.19 1.65 10.05
N ASP A 182 6.10 2.41 9.92
CA ASP A 182 5.25 2.76 11.05
C ASP A 182 4.64 1.53 11.72
N ASN A 183 4.27 0.53 10.94
CA ASN A 183 3.79 -0.74 11.48
C ASN A 183 4.92 -1.51 12.17
N PHE A 184 6.07 -1.67 11.51
CA PHE A 184 7.23 -2.40 12.04
C PHE A 184 7.75 -1.79 13.34
N LEU A 185 7.79 -0.45 13.43
CA LEU A 185 8.24 0.25 14.64
C LEU A 185 7.28 0.09 15.81
N ARG A 186 5.98 -0.02 15.55
CA ARG A 186 4.95 -0.24 16.59
C ARG A 186 4.88 -1.66 17.11
N GLU A 187 5.35 -2.65 16.34
CA GLU A 187 5.31 -4.06 16.76
C GLU A 187 6.05 -4.25 18.08
N ALA A 188 5.35 -4.77 19.09
CA ALA A 188 5.86 -4.96 20.45
C ALA A 188 6.70 -6.25 20.56
N ASP A 189 7.75 -6.38 19.74
CA ASP A 189 8.69 -7.49 19.81
C ASP A 189 9.93 -7.07 20.61
N PRO A 190 10.32 -7.81 21.67
CA PRO A 190 11.50 -7.49 22.49
C PRO A 190 12.83 -7.79 21.79
N ARG A 191 12.81 -8.49 20.65
CA ARG A 191 14.03 -8.82 19.90
C ARG A 191 14.58 -7.57 19.20
N PRO A 192 15.90 -7.54 18.93
CA PRO A 192 16.49 -6.49 18.12
C PRO A 192 15.78 -6.39 16.76
N LYS A 193 15.59 -5.17 16.29
CA LYS A 193 14.96 -4.87 15.00
C LYS A 193 16.02 -4.41 14.01
N ALA A 194 16.06 -5.06 12.85
CA ALA A 194 16.88 -4.65 11.73
C ALA A 194 16.01 -4.42 10.48
N VAL A 195 16.40 -3.51 9.61
CA VAL A 195 15.70 -3.27 8.35
C VAL A 195 16.65 -3.36 7.15
N VAL A 196 16.12 -3.88 6.05
CA VAL A 196 16.78 -3.88 4.74
C VAL A 196 15.87 -3.11 3.79
N LEU A 197 16.35 -1.98 3.26
CA LEU A 197 15.56 -1.09 2.41
C LEU A 197 16.28 -0.84 1.09
N GLY A 198 15.55 -1.00 -0.02
CA GLY A 198 16.01 -0.63 -1.37
C GLY A 198 15.53 0.75 -1.78
N ASP A 199 16.23 1.37 -2.74
CA ASP A 199 15.83 2.65 -3.31
C ASP A 199 14.37 2.65 -3.77
N MET A 200 13.71 3.79 -3.57
CA MET A 200 12.39 4.07 -4.12
C MET A 200 12.55 4.68 -5.52
N GLY A 201 12.01 3.99 -6.53
CA GLY A 201 12.05 4.44 -7.92
C GLY A 201 10.99 5.50 -8.25
N GLU A 202 11.14 6.10 -9.44
CA GLU A 202 10.15 6.96 -10.08
C GLU A 202 9.71 8.20 -9.26
N LEU A 203 10.63 8.73 -8.47
CA LEU A 203 10.39 9.90 -7.64
C LEU A 203 10.87 11.20 -8.29
N GLY A 204 11.74 11.13 -9.31
CA GLY A 204 12.29 12.30 -9.99
C GLY A 204 12.90 13.29 -8.98
N PRO A 205 12.51 14.58 -9.01
CA PRO A 205 13.06 15.60 -8.12
C PRO A 205 12.75 15.39 -6.63
N TYR A 206 11.82 14.50 -6.30
CA TYR A 206 11.44 14.21 -4.91
C TYR A 206 12.34 13.15 -4.25
N ALA A 207 13.19 12.44 -5.03
CA ALA A 207 13.97 11.31 -4.53
C ALA A 207 14.81 11.64 -3.30
N ALA A 208 15.57 12.73 -3.33
CA ALA A 208 16.44 13.12 -2.23
C ALA A 208 15.67 13.38 -0.92
N VAL A 209 14.55 14.08 -1.00
CA VAL A 209 13.73 14.44 0.17
C VAL A 209 13.06 13.21 0.74
N GLU A 210 12.45 12.37 -0.10
CA GLU A 210 11.71 11.19 0.36
C GLU A 210 12.64 10.13 0.97
N HIS A 211 13.83 9.89 0.41
CA HIS A 211 14.83 9.01 1.03
C HIS A 211 15.36 9.57 2.36
N ARG A 212 15.57 10.89 2.46
CA ARG A 212 15.95 11.53 3.72
C ARG A 212 14.87 11.35 4.79
N THR A 213 13.61 11.51 4.43
CA THR A 213 12.47 11.27 5.34
C THR A 213 12.48 9.85 5.92
N VAL A 214 12.84 8.84 5.11
CA VAL A 214 12.99 7.46 5.59
C VAL A 214 14.12 7.35 6.61
N ILE A 215 15.29 7.94 6.35
CA ILE A 215 16.42 7.95 7.29
C ILE A 215 16.00 8.57 8.63
N GLU A 216 15.38 9.74 8.60
CA GLU A 216 14.89 10.42 9.79
C GLU A 216 13.86 9.56 10.57
N ARG A 217 13.01 8.84 9.85
CA ARG A 217 12.03 7.95 10.48
C ARG A 217 12.67 6.75 11.18
N LEU A 218 13.72 6.18 10.60
CA LEU A 218 14.50 5.11 11.23
C LEU A 218 15.21 5.60 12.49
N GLU A 219 15.81 6.79 12.46
CA GLU A 219 16.49 7.41 13.60
C GLU A 219 15.52 7.70 14.74
N GLN A 220 14.36 8.31 14.42
CA GLN A 220 13.30 8.60 15.39
C GLN A 220 12.70 7.32 15.98
N GLY A 221 12.62 6.25 15.19
CA GLY A 221 12.14 4.94 15.60
C GLY A 221 13.15 4.12 16.41
N GLY A 222 14.38 4.64 16.61
CA GLY A 222 15.42 3.96 17.38
C GLY A 222 15.99 2.70 16.69
N ILE A 223 15.85 2.57 15.37
CA ILE A 223 16.46 1.46 14.63
C ILE A 223 17.98 1.62 14.67
N GLU A 224 18.65 0.62 15.22
CA GLU A 224 20.11 0.62 15.30
C GLU A 224 20.75 0.03 14.05
N GLU A 225 20.15 -0.99 13.47
CA GLU A 225 20.65 -1.69 12.29
C GLU A 225 19.75 -1.44 11.08
N ALA A 226 20.28 -0.72 10.10
CA ALA A 226 19.66 -0.54 8.80
C ALA A 226 20.69 -0.76 7.69
N TYR A 227 20.29 -1.55 6.71
CA TYR A 227 21.05 -1.93 5.53
C TYR A 227 20.34 -1.34 4.32
N LEU A 228 20.94 -0.31 3.74
CA LEU A 228 20.31 0.53 2.73
C LEU A 228 20.96 0.25 1.37
N VAL A 229 20.16 -0.05 0.37
CA VAL A 229 20.64 -0.48 -0.94
C VAL A 229 20.23 0.54 -2.00
N GLY A 230 21.21 1.02 -2.75
CA GLY A 230 21.03 1.92 -3.88
C GLY A 230 21.65 3.29 -3.71
N GLY A 231 21.71 4.03 -4.82
CA GLY A 231 22.41 5.33 -4.90
C GLY A 231 21.70 6.45 -4.17
N HIS A 232 20.37 6.46 -4.18
CA HIS A 232 19.57 7.47 -3.48
C HIS A 232 19.69 7.33 -1.97
N PHE A 233 19.63 6.11 -1.45
CA PHE A 233 19.89 5.87 -0.03
C PHE A 233 21.34 6.16 0.34
N ALA A 234 22.32 5.82 -0.50
CA ALA A 234 23.72 6.12 -0.24
C ALA A 234 23.96 7.63 -0.09
N GLU A 235 23.25 8.46 -0.85
CA GLU A 235 23.30 9.91 -0.73
C GLU A 235 22.53 10.40 0.50
N ALA A 236 21.31 9.93 0.71
CA ALA A 236 20.45 10.35 1.81
C ALA A 236 21.05 9.99 3.19
N ALA A 237 21.74 8.86 3.29
CA ALA A 237 22.34 8.38 4.54
C ALA A 237 23.69 9.01 4.89
N ARG A 238 24.21 9.94 4.10
CA ARG A 238 25.48 10.62 4.42
C ARG A 238 25.41 11.29 5.78
N GLY A 239 26.34 10.91 6.66
CA GLY A 239 26.40 11.40 8.04
C GLY A 239 25.48 10.67 9.03
N SER A 240 24.69 9.71 8.58
CA SER A 240 23.97 8.78 9.45
C SER A 240 24.88 7.60 9.88
N ARG A 241 24.39 6.80 10.84
CA ARG A 241 25.08 5.58 11.30
C ARG A 241 24.84 4.36 10.42
N TYR A 242 23.93 4.45 9.43
CA TYR A 242 23.47 3.31 8.67
C TYR A 242 24.40 2.88 7.54
N ARG A 243 24.43 1.59 7.26
CA ARG A 243 25.26 1.01 6.21
C ARG A 243 24.58 1.11 4.87
N THR A 244 25.33 1.48 3.84
CA THR A 244 24.84 1.59 2.48
C THR A 244 25.57 0.62 1.56
N PHE A 245 24.85 0.06 0.58
CA PHE A 245 25.35 -0.89 -0.40
C PHE A 245 24.95 -0.43 -1.79
N ALA A 246 25.83 -0.67 -2.77
CA ALA A 246 25.56 -0.26 -4.14
C ALA A 246 24.40 -1.07 -4.78
N ASP A 247 24.32 -2.35 -4.44
CA ASP A 247 23.37 -3.33 -4.98
C ASP A 247 23.08 -4.45 -3.98
N THR A 248 22.14 -5.31 -4.33
CA THR A 248 21.71 -6.46 -3.52
C THR A 248 22.79 -7.51 -3.37
N GLU A 249 23.65 -7.70 -4.37
CA GLU A 249 24.76 -8.64 -4.33
C GLU A 249 25.84 -8.20 -3.31
N ALA A 250 26.11 -6.91 -3.23
CA ALA A 250 27.03 -6.36 -2.23
C ALA A 250 26.49 -6.56 -0.81
N LEU A 251 25.18 -6.32 -0.62
CA LEU A 251 24.54 -6.59 0.66
C LEU A 251 24.54 -8.09 0.99
N ALA A 252 24.21 -8.97 0.04
CA ALA A 252 24.18 -10.42 0.28
C ALA A 252 25.55 -10.93 0.75
N ARG A 253 26.65 -10.56 0.04
CA ARG A 253 28.02 -10.91 0.47
C ARG A 253 28.34 -10.42 1.88
N TYR A 254 27.89 -9.21 2.22
CA TYR A 254 28.10 -8.69 3.56
C TYR A 254 27.35 -9.50 4.63
N LEU A 255 26.11 -9.88 4.37
CA LEU A 255 25.28 -10.64 5.31
C LEU A 255 25.73 -12.11 5.46
N ASP A 256 26.37 -12.70 4.43
CA ASP A 256 27.01 -14.01 4.54
C ASP A 256 28.14 -14.02 5.57
N GLU A 257 28.87 -12.91 5.68
CA GLU A 257 29.96 -12.73 6.65
C GLU A 257 29.49 -12.17 8.00
N HIS A 258 28.36 -11.47 8.01
CA HIS A 258 27.81 -10.76 9.17
C HIS A 258 26.29 -11.03 9.28
N PRO A 259 25.90 -12.24 9.67
CA PRO A 259 24.48 -12.59 9.79
C PRO A 259 23.76 -11.74 10.86
N ILE A 260 22.51 -11.39 10.56
CA ILE A 260 21.61 -10.61 11.44
C ILE A 260 20.94 -11.57 12.44
#